data_a9c566580cd7ac52510c680d0c3cae73
#
_entry.id   a9c566580cd7ac52510c680d0c3cae73
#
_cell.length_a   1.000
_cell.length_b   1.000
_cell.length_c   1.000
_cell.angle_alpha   90.00
_cell.angle_beta   90.00
_cell.angle_gamma   90.00
#
_symmetry.space_group_name_H-M   'P 1'
#
loop_
_entity.id
_entity.type
_entity.pdbx_description
1 polymer ?
#
loop_
_entity_poly.entity_id
_entity_poly.type
_entity_poly.pdbx_seq_one_letter_code
_entity_poly.pdbx_strand_id
1 'polypeptide(L)'
;MTDLSNENVIHIKKDNIEYLQFRKLLEYKDIIQHAYCLGTSRNFRTVKPKGNQEINEQVYEKAINDYKELCIELGEDYTNIVKPNQFHTKNVKVVDGKINKDNPDVNLTEYNLTDGLITNKKNIILSTTNADCILLLFFDPVKKVIANVHSGWRG
;
A
#
# COMPACT_ATOMS: atom_id res chain seq x y z
N MET A 1 5.95 19.09 13.90
CA MET A 1 4.77 18.18 13.83
C MET A 1 4.70 17.38 15.11
N THR A 2 3.52 17.19 15.67
CA THR A 2 3.29 16.48 16.93
C THR A 2 3.53 14.98 16.71
N ASP A 3 4.17 14.30 17.66
CA ASP A 3 4.27 12.84 17.68
C ASP A 3 2.85 12.25 17.84
N LEU A 4 2.48 11.31 16.95
CA LEU A 4 1.18 10.65 16.92
C LEU A 4 1.20 9.30 17.64
N SER A 5 2.34 8.90 18.23
CA SER A 5 2.46 7.64 18.96
C SER A 5 1.47 7.59 20.14
N ASN A 6 0.84 6.43 20.32
CA ASN A 6 -0.07 6.15 21.42
C ASN A 6 -0.09 4.64 21.77
N GLU A 7 -1.07 4.21 22.53
CA GLU A 7 -1.24 2.79 22.91
C GLU A 7 -1.48 1.85 21.75
N ASN A 8 -1.97 2.35 20.59
CA ASN A 8 -2.34 1.54 19.42
C ASN A 8 -1.32 1.64 18.28
N VAL A 9 -0.61 2.76 18.17
CA VAL A 9 0.28 3.03 17.04
C VAL A 9 1.65 3.55 17.49
N ILE A 10 2.65 3.31 16.66
CA ILE A 10 3.95 3.97 16.71
C ILE A 10 4.05 4.88 15.50
N HIS A 11 4.42 6.13 15.74
CA HIS A 11 4.71 7.11 14.71
C HIS A 11 6.21 7.10 14.40
N ILE A 12 6.55 6.86 13.15
CA ILE A 12 7.93 6.82 12.67
C ILE A 12 8.13 7.95 11.70
N LYS A 13 9.18 8.73 11.97
CA LYS A 13 9.60 9.82 11.11
C LYS A 13 11.10 9.75 10.92
N LYS A 14 11.53 9.54 9.68
CA LYS A 14 12.93 9.51 9.26
C LYS A 14 13.07 10.32 7.99
N ASP A 15 13.88 11.36 8.03
CA ASP A 15 14.13 12.27 6.91
C ASP A 15 12.83 12.69 6.20
N ASN A 16 12.59 12.16 5.01
CA ASN A 16 11.42 12.45 4.19
C ASN A 16 10.31 11.42 4.32
N ILE A 17 10.47 10.38 5.17
CA ILE A 17 9.49 9.30 5.31
C ILE A 17 8.78 9.43 6.64
N GLU A 18 7.45 9.38 6.60
CA GLU A 18 6.61 9.48 7.79
C GLU A 18 5.46 8.47 7.67
N TYR A 19 5.35 7.57 8.65
CA TYR A 19 4.34 6.53 8.65
C TYR A 19 3.99 6.06 10.07
N LEU A 20 2.85 5.40 10.19
CA LEU A 20 2.42 4.71 11.40
C LEU A 20 2.59 3.20 11.26
N GLN A 21 2.94 2.56 12.38
CA GLN A 21 2.85 1.12 12.54
C GLN A 21 1.89 0.77 13.69
N PHE A 22 1.06 -0.24 13.46
CA PHE A 22 0.09 -0.69 14.47
C PHE A 22 0.75 -1.67 15.42
N ARG A 23 0.70 -1.41 16.74
CA ARG A 23 1.37 -2.23 17.75
C ARG A 23 0.94 -3.69 17.74
N LYS A 24 -0.34 -3.96 17.47
CA LYS A 24 -0.85 -5.33 17.33
C LYS A 24 -0.23 -6.10 16.17
N LEU A 25 0.03 -5.44 15.05
CA LEU A 25 0.69 -6.08 13.92
C LEU A 25 2.21 -6.23 14.15
N LEU A 26 2.81 -5.36 14.96
CA LEU A 26 4.22 -5.47 15.35
C LEU A 26 4.52 -6.69 16.23
N GLU A 27 3.54 -7.30 16.87
CA GLU A 27 3.70 -8.59 17.56
C GLU A 27 4.13 -9.71 16.58
N TYR A 28 3.90 -9.51 15.28
CA TYR A 28 4.23 -10.44 14.20
C TYR A 28 5.31 -9.91 13.25
N LYS A 29 6.15 -8.99 13.71
CA LYS A 29 7.19 -8.31 12.89
C LYS A 29 8.17 -9.26 12.20
N ASP A 30 8.35 -10.47 12.73
CA ASP A 30 9.21 -11.51 12.13
C ASP A 30 8.53 -12.24 10.95
N ILE A 31 7.23 -11.99 10.71
CA ILE A 31 6.41 -12.66 9.70
C ILE A 31 5.89 -11.65 8.68
N ILE A 32 5.46 -10.47 9.14
CA ILE A 32 4.88 -9.43 8.29
C ILE A 32 5.51 -8.07 8.56
N GLN A 33 5.54 -7.26 7.51
CA GLN A 33 5.81 -5.83 7.59
C GLN A 33 4.55 -5.05 7.25
N HIS A 34 4.41 -3.85 7.81
CA HIS A 34 3.32 -2.93 7.45
C HIS A 34 3.72 -1.49 7.71
N ALA A 35 3.12 -0.59 6.94
CA ALA A 35 3.23 0.85 7.13
C ALA A 35 1.93 1.52 6.66
N TYR A 36 1.46 2.48 7.44
CA TYR A 36 0.41 3.42 7.04
C TYR A 36 1.08 4.78 6.83
N CYS A 37 1.35 5.11 5.57
CA CYS A 37 2.08 6.34 5.24
C CYS A 37 1.24 7.58 5.50
N LEU A 38 1.84 8.52 6.19
CA LEU A 38 1.31 9.85 6.40
C LEU A 38 1.91 10.76 5.33
N GLY A 39 1.08 11.53 4.65
CA GLY A 39 1.69 12.26 3.59
C GLY A 39 1.08 13.57 3.20
N THR A 40 1.61 14.65 3.71
CA THR A 40 1.44 15.97 3.09
C THR A 40 2.37 16.16 1.88
N SER A 41 3.47 15.42 1.79
CA SER A 41 4.50 15.54 0.74
C SER A 41 4.59 14.34 -0.20
N ARG A 42 3.87 13.25 0.07
CA ARG A 42 3.93 12.01 -0.70
C ARG A 42 2.64 11.71 -1.44
N ASN A 43 2.78 11.10 -2.60
CA ASN A 43 1.65 10.71 -3.43
C ASN A 43 1.84 9.28 -3.96
N PHE A 44 1.15 8.34 -3.37
CA PHE A 44 1.19 6.93 -3.79
C PHE A 44 0.15 6.59 -4.88
N ARG A 45 -0.43 7.60 -5.52
CA ARG A 45 -1.39 7.39 -6.59
C ARG A 45 -0.67 7.12 -7.91
N THR A 46 -0.75 5.88 -8.39
CA THR A 46 -0.13 5.44 -9.65
C THR A 46 -1.08 5.48 -10.86
N VAL A 47 -2.34 5.86 -10.67
CA VAL A 47 -3.29 6.02 -11.79
C VAL A 47 -3.02 7.35 -12.47
N LYS A 48 -2.73 7.30 -13.79
CA LYS A 48 -2.55 8.50 -14.61
C LYS A 48 -3.88 9.28 -14.68
N PRO A 49 -3.95 10.53 -14.21
CA PRO A 49 -5.16 11.34 -14.36
C PRO A 49 -5.44 11.59 -15.84
N LYS A 50 -6.69 11.81 -16.19
CA LYS A 50 -7.04 12.33 -17.52
C LYS A 50 -6.62 13.80 -17.60
N GLY A 51 -5.88 14.19 -18.64
CA GLY A 51 -5.44 15.58 -18.83
C GLY A 51 -4.06 15.70 -19.46
N ASN A 52 -3.30 16.75 -19.11
CA ASN A 52 -1.97 17.00 -19.65
C ASN A 52 -1.02 15.82 -19.37
N GLN A 53 -0.49 15.21 -20.41
CA GLN A 53 0.31 13.99 -20.33
C GLN A 53 1.61 14.21 -19.56
N GLU A 54 2.28 15.35 -19.75
CA GLU A 54 3.54 15.67 -19.10
C GLU A 54 3.39 15.79 -17.55
N ILE A 55 2.35 16.48 -17.10
CA ILE A 55 2.02 16.59 -15.66
C ILE A 55 1.69 15.20 -15.09
N ASN A 56 1.00 14.37 -15.88
CA ASN A 56 0.65 13.03 -15.46
C ASN A 56 1.85 12.12 -15.27
N GLU A 57 2.85 12.22 -16.14
CA GLU A 57 4.10 11.46 -16.06
C GLU A 57 4.91 11.87 -14.83
N GLN A 58 5.07 13.15 -14.55
CA GLN A 58 5.76 13.65 -13.36
C GLN A 58 5.09 13.17 -12.06
N VAL A 59 3.76 13.20 -12.00
CA VAL A 59 3.00 12.71 -10.82
C VAL A 59 3.18 11.21 -10.64
N TYR A 60 3.20 10.47 -11.74
CA TYR A 60 3.42 9.02 -11.73
C TYR A 60 4.85 8.67 -11.28
N GLU A 61 5.87 9.32 -11.86
CA GLU A 61 7.27 9.11 -11.49
C GLU A 61 7.51 9.43 -10.01
N LYS A 62 6.91 10.53 -9.52
CA LYS A 62 6.96 10.85 -8.10
C LYS A 62 6.36 9.73 -7.24
N ALA A 63 5.20 9.20 -7.62
CA ALA A 63 4.57 8.10 -6.87
C ALA A 63 5.47 6.85 -6.84
N ILE A 64 6.09 6.49 -7.95
CA ILE A 64 7.04 5.38 -8.01
C ILE A 64 8.25 5.62 -7.11
N ASN A 65 8.80 6.82 -7.11
CA ASN A 65 9.92 7.18 -6.24
C ASN A 65 9.52 7.14 -4.76
N ASP A 66 8.33 7.64 -4.41
CA ASP A 66 7.79 7.58 -3.05
C ASP A 66 7.64 6.11 -2.58
N TYR A 67 7.23 5.19 -3.46
CA TYR A 67 7.19 3.75 -3.15
C TYR A 67 8.59 3.15 -2.98
N LYS A 68 9.54 3.49 -3.85
CA LYS A 68 10.92 3.00 -3.74
C LYS A 68 11.56 3.40 -2.42
N GLU A 69 11.44 4.67 -2.03
CA GLU A 69 11.98 5.16 -0.77
C GLU A 69 11.35 4.46 0.44
N LEU A 70 10.02 4.28 0.43
CA LEU A 70 9.34 3.56 1.50
C LEU A 70 9.80 2.10 1.59
N CYS A 71 9.93 1.41 0.46
CA CYS A 71 10.39 0.03 0.43
C CYS A 71 11.83 -0.10 0.92
N ILE A 72 12.74 0.81 0.56
CA ILE A 72 14.11 0.86 1.08
C ILE A 72 14.10 0.99 2.61
N GLU A 73 13.28 1.90 3.16
CA GLU A 73 13.16 2.07 4.61
C GLU A 73 12.65 0.81 5.32
N LEU A 74 11.74 0.08 4.68
CA LEU A 74 11.17 -1.15 5.22
C LEU A 74 12.04 -2.39 4.94
N GLY A 75 13.13 -2.27 4.18
CA GLY A 75 13.97 -3.39 3.77
C GLY A 75 13.32 -4.30 2.71
N GLU A 76 12.43 -3.74 1.89
CA GLU A 76 11.62 -4.46 0.91
C GLU A 76 11.95 -4.06 -0.53
N ASP A 77 11.61 -4.93 -1.49
CA ASP A 77 11.73 -4.67 -2.92
C ASP A 77 10.40 -4.10 -3.47
N TYR A 78 10.43 -2.87 -3.97
CA TYR A 78 9.25 -2.20 -4.50
C TYR A 78 8.62 -2.93 -5.70
N THR A 79 9.37 -3.77 -6.42
CA THR A 79 8.85 -4.59 -7.53
C THR A 79 7.89 -5.69 -7.07
N ASN A 80 7.82 -5.94 -5.77
CA ASN A 80 6.88 -6.85 -5.15
C ASN A 80 5.52 -6.21 -4.82
N ILE A 81 5.34 -4.92 -5.14
CA ILE A 81 4.08 -4.22 -4.87
C ILE A 81 2.99 -4.65 -5.85
N VAL A 82 1.87 -5.02 -5.28
CA VAL A 82 0.60 -5.25 -5.97
C VAL A 82 -0.41 -4.24 -5.45
N LYS A 83 -1.04 -3.52 -6.37
CA LYS A 83 -1.96 -2.45 -6.05
C LYS A 83 -3.24 -2.57 -6.87
N PRO A 84 -4.44 -2.46 -6.25
CA PRO A 84 -5.69 -2.46 -7.00
C PRO A 84 -5.95 -1.09 -7.63
N ASN A 85 -6.70 -1.08 -8.71
CA ASN A 85 -7.31 0.12 -9.23
C ASN A 85 -8.67 0.32 -8.53
N GLN A 86 -8.66 1.16 -7.49
CA GLN A 86 -9.75 1.36 -6.54
C GLN A 86 -10.89 2.19 -7.14
N PHE A 87 -12.13 1.72 -6.97
CA PHE A 87 -13.34 2.34 -7.49
C PHE A 87 -14.49 2.41 -6.47
N HIS A 88 -14.18 2.28 -5.18
CA HIS A 88 -15.18 2.23 -4.09
C HIS A 88 -16.17 1.07 -4.29
N THR A 89 -15.66 -0.09 -4.62
CA THR A 89 -16.40 -1.34 -4.77
C THR A 89 -16.25 -2.22 -3.52
N LYS A 90 -17.02 -3.29 -3.44
CA LYS A 90 -16.87 -4.36 -2.44
C LYS A 90 -15.98 -5.52 -2.92
N ASN A 91 -15.29 -5.35 -4.03
CA ASN A 91 -14.52 -6.43 -4.64
C ASN A 91 -13.18 -6.60 -3.92
N VAL A 92 -12.93 -7.82 -3.46
CA VAL A 92 -11.64 -8.28 -2.92
C VAL A 92 -11.10 -9.38 -3.84
N LYS A 93 -9.84 -9.29 -4.23
CA LYS A 93 -9.17 -10.24 -5.12
C LYS A 93 -8.03 -10.95 -4.41
N VAL A 94 -7.86 -12.24 -4.74
CA VAL A 94 -6.73 -13.05 -4.29
C VAL A 94 -5.54 -12.80 -5.20
N VAL A 95 -4.39 -12.45 -4.61
CA VAL A 95 -3.11 -12.35 -5.30
C VAL A 95 -2.41 -13.71 -5.17
N ASP A 96 -2.26 -14.42 -6.28
CA ASP A 96 -1.79 -15.81 -6.32
C ASP A 96 -0.24 -15.96 -6.36
N GLY A 97 0.48 -14.84 -6.40
CA GLY A 97 1.94 -14.81 -6.41
C GLY A 97 2.57 -14.55 -7.77
N LYS A 98 1.79 -14.43 -8.80
CA LYS A 98 2.29 -14.04 -10.13
C LYS A 98 2.45 -12.53 -10.20
N ILE A 99 3.68 -12.05 -10.02
CA ILE A 99 4.04 -10.64 -10.12
C ILE A 99 4.94 -10.45 -11.33
N ASN A 100 4.60 -9.49 -12.17
CA ASN A 100 5.49 -9.05 -13.24
C ASN A 100 6.47 -8.02 -12.69
N LYS A 101 7.71 -8.47 -12.42
CA LYS A 101 8.77 -7.61 -11.87
C LYS A 101 9.37 -6.67 -12.91
N ASP A 102 9.32 -7.05 -14.18
CA ASP A 102 9.88 -6.25 -15.28
C ASP A 102 8.98 -5.08 -15.67
N ASN A 103 7.67 -5.23 -15.42
CA ASN A 103 6.69 -4.18 -15.62
C ASN A 103 5.69 -4.16 -14.46
N PRO A 104 6.01 -3.49 -13.35
CA PRO A 104 5.13 -3.41 -12.18
C PRO A 104 3.75 -2.81 -12.49
N ASP A 105 3.64 -2.01 -13.55
CA ASP A 105 2.36 -1.39 -13.96
C ASP A 105 1.32 -2.42 -14.42
N VAL A 106 1.75 -3.55 -14.95
CA VAL A 106 0.86 -4.65 -15.36
C VAL A 106 0.13 -5.25 -14.17
N ASN A 107 0.75 -5.25 -12.99
CA ASN A 107 0.13 -5.76 -11.77
C ASN A 107 -1.09 -4.93 -11.32
N LEU A 108 -1.27 -3.73 -11.89
CA LEU A 108 -2.40 -2.85 -11.62
C LEU A 108 -3.62 -3.17 -12.49
N THR A 109 -3.43 -3.72 -13.69
CA THR A 109 -4.52 -3.96 -14.65
C THR A 109 -5.34 -5.19 -14.33
N GLU A 110 -4.74 -6.23 -13.74
CA GLU A 110 -5.44 -7.45 -13.32
C GLU A 110 -6.41 -7.20 -12.17
N TYR A 111 -6.17 -6.15 -11.38
CA TYR A 111 -6.95 -5.81 -10.20
C TYR A 111 -7.81 -4.56 -10.39
N ASN A 112 -8.33 -4.39 -11.61
CA ASN A 112 -9.27 -3.31 -11.91
C ASN A 112 -10.61 -3.50 -11.19
N LEU A 113 -11.28 -2.39 -10.85
CA LEU A 113 -12.55 -2.37 -10.09
C LEU A 113 -12.46 -3.18 -8.79
N THR A 114 -11.33 -3.07 -8.10
CA THR A 114 -11.01 -3.85 -6.90
C THR A 114 -10.57 -2.91 -5.81
N ASP A 115 -11.10 -3.07 -4.60
CA ASP A 115 -10.78 -2.22 -3.46
C ASP A 115 -10.09 -2.98 -2.31
N GLY A 116 -9.93 -4.29 -2.45
CA GLY A 116 -9.21 -5.12 -1.50
C GLY A 116 -8.38 -6.21 -2.16
N LEU A 117 -7.22 -6.48 -1.58
CA LEU A 117 -6.33 -7.57 -1.98
C LEU A 117 -6.04 -8.47 -0.78
N ILE A 118 -5.94 -9.75 -1.04
CA ILE A 118 -5.61 -10.79 -0.05
C ILE A 118 -4.60 -11.78 -0.62
N THR A 119 -3.62 -12.21 0.20
CA THR A 119 -2.64 -13.21 -0.21
C THR A 119 -2.09 -14.01 0.96
N ASN A 120 -1.67 -15.24 0.69
CA ASN A 120 -0.82 -16.06 1.56
C ASN A 120 0.59 -16.27 0.97
N LYS A 121 0.94 -15.56 -0.08
CA LYS A 121 2.24 -15.68 -0.73
C LYS A 121 3.25 -14.77 -0.06
N LYS A 122 4.48 -15.26 0.07
CA LYS A 122 5.61 -14.49 0.58
C LYS A 122 6.11 -13.51 -0.48
N ASN A 123 6.79 -12.47 -0.02
CA ASN A 123 7.41 -11.47 -0.88
C ASN A 123 6.40 -10.77 -1.80
N ILE A 124 5.19 -10.51 -1.28
CA ILE A 124 4.16 -9.70 -1.92
C ILE A 124 3.81 -8.56 -0.98
N ILE A 125 3.80 -7.36 -1.51
CA ILE A 125 3.40 -6.15 -0.80
C ILE A 125 2.04 -5.72 -1.34
N LEU A 126 1.01 -5.78 -0.50
CA LEU A 126 -0.32 -5.29 -0.86
C LEU A 126 -0.42 -3.81 -0.50
N SER A 127 -0.74 -2.97 -1.49
CA SER A 127 -0.85 -1.53 -1.29
C SER A 127 -2.22 -1.01 -1.69
N THR A 128 -2.83 -0.21 -0.84
CA THR A 128 -4.02 0.60 -1.14
C THR A 128 -3.76 2.06 -0.78
N THR A 129 -4.54 2.97 -1.34
CA THR A 129 -4.43 4.41 -1.08
C THR A 129 -5.78 4.98 -0.68
N ASN A 130 -5.75 6.01 0.17
CA ASN A 130 -6.93 6.78 0.54
C ASN A 130 -6.60 8.26 0.65
N ALA A 131 -7.64 9.06 0.70
CA ALA A 131 -7.57 10.43 1.19
C ALA A 131 -8.31 10.50 2.54
N ASP A 132 -9.59 10.22 2.54
CA ASP A 132 -10.52 10.29 3.69
C ASP A 132 -11.26 8.97 3.97
N CYS A 133 -11.13 7.97 3.09
CA CYS A 133 -11.69 6.64 3.29
C CYS A 133 -10.88 5.83 4.32
N ILE A 134 -11.47 4.76 4.84
CA ILE A 134 -10.82 3.87 5.79
C ILE A 134 -9.95 2.85 5.03
N LEU A 135 -8.72 2.63 5.51
CA LEU A 135 -7.89 1.49 5.11
C LEU A 135 -7.89 0.44 6.21
N LEU A 136 -8.08 -0.80 5.84
CA LEU A 136 -8.11 -1.94 6.75
C LEU A 136 -6.96 -2.90 6.43
N LEU A 137 -6.14 -3.16 7.43
CA LEU A 137 -5.06 -4.15 7.38
C LEU A 137 -5.47 -5.37 8.19
N PHE A 138 -5.41 -6.56 7.59
CA PHE A 138 -5.72 -7.82 8.24
C PHE A 138 -4.55 -8.78 8.18
N PHE A 139 -4.39 -9.55 9.25
CA PHE A 139 -3.44 -10.65 9.32
C PHE A 139 -4.03 -11.85 10.06
N ASP A 140 -4.00 -13.03 9.43
CA ASP A 140 -4.30 -14.32 10.05
C ASP A 140 -2.97 -15.03 10.36
N PRO A 141 -2.55 -15.12 11.64
CA PRO A 141 -1.26 -15.72 11.99
C PRO A 141 -1.22 -17.24 11.82
N VAL A 142 -2.38 -17.91 11.79
CA VAL A 142 -2.48 -19.36 11.61
C VAL A 142 -2.32 -19.72 10.14
N LYS A 143 -3.09 -19.08 9.27
CA LYS A 143 -3.06 -19.31 7.82
C LYS A 143 -1.96 -18.51 7.12
N LYS A 144 -1.29 -17.58 7.83
CA LYS A 144 -0.31 -16.64 7.28
C LYS A 144 -0.84 -15.90 6.07
N VAL A 145 -2.05 -15.36 6.22
CA VAL A 145 -2.76 -14.57 5.20
C VAL A 145 -2.74 -13.12 5.60
N ILE A 146 -2.41 -12.25 4.66
CA ILE A 146 -2.56 -10.80 4.81
C ILE A 146 -3.64 -10.27 3.88
N ALA A 147 -4.32 -9.21 4.27
CA ALA A 147 -5.17 -8.43 3.38
C ALA A 147 -5.02 -6.94 3.63
N ASN A 148 -5.19 -6.17 2.56
CA ASN A 148 -5.21 -4.71 2.58
C ASN A 148 -6.44 -4.27 1.79
N VAL A 149 -7.34 -3.54 2.45
CA VAL A 149 -8.65 -3.19 1.90
C VAL A 149 -8.90 -1.70 2.06
N HIS A 150 -9.25 -1.07 0.97
CA HIS A 150 -9.82 0.27 0.95
C HIS A 150 -11.35 0.17 1.13
N SER A 151 -11.86 0.78 2.19
CA SER A 151 -13.29 0.82 2.49
C SER A 151 -13.81 2.24 2.33
N GLY A 152 -14.42 2.50 1.19
CA GLY A 152 -15.19 3.72 0.98
C GLY A 152 -16.54 3.67 1.70
N TRP A 153 -17.22 4.80 1.80
CA TRP A 153 -18.49 4.89 2.53
C TRP A 153 -19.67 4.11 1.88
N ARG A 154 -19.47 3.64 0.65
CA ARG A 154 -20.46 2.83 -0.11
C ARG A 154 -20.07 1.36 -0.27
N GLY A 155 -18.85 0.96 0.14
CA GLY A 155 -18.32 -0.37 -0.09
C GLY A 155 -18.01 -1.15 1.17
#